data_32cd1ddc9995f4278798053f501f0f13
#
_entry.id   32cd1ddc9995f4278798053f501f0f13
#
_cell.length_a   1.000
_cell.length_b   1.000
_cell.length_c   1.000
_cell.angle_alpha   90.00
_cell.angle_beta   90.00
_cell.angle_gamma   90.00
#
_symmetry.space_group_name_H-M   'P 1'
#
loop_
_entity.id
_entity.type
_entity.pdbx_description
1 polymer ?
#
loop_
_entity_poly.entity_id
_entity_poly.type
_entity_poly.pdbx_seq_one_letter_code
_entity_poly.pdbx_strand_id
1 'polypeptide(L)'
;MENRISVVSIIVEEIEATAVINSLLHEYGQYIVGRMGLPYREKGISIISVVLDAPGDVTSSLSGKLGMIKGVKAKTITAKQ
;
A
#
# COMPACT_ATOMS: atom_id res chain seq x y z
N MET A 1 -13.05 0.69 -17.54
CA MET A 1 -11.68 0.18 -17.44
C MET A 1 -11.64 -1.13 -16.72
N GLU A 2 -10.79 -1.99 -17.20
CA GLU A 2 -10.66 -3.30 -16.57
C GLU A 2 -9.92 -3.20 -15.25
N ASN A 3 -10.40 -3.94 -14.28
CA ASN A 3 -9.70 -4.07 -13.03
C ASN A 3 -8.58 -5.08 -13.17
N ARG A 4 -7.53 -4.86 -12.40
CA ARG A 4 -6.41 -5.78 -12.32
C ARG A 4 -6.09 -6.03 -10.86
N ILE A 5 -5.58 -7.22 -10.60
CA ILE A 5 -5.12 -7.56 -9.26
C ILE A 5 -3.71 -7.04 -9.09
N SER A 6 -3.49 -6.28 -8.04
CA SER A 6 -2.16 -5.75 -7.73
C SER A 6 -1.85 -6.01 -6.27
N VAL A 7 -0.57 -6.18 -5.99
CA VAL A 7 -0.06 -6.25 -4.62
C VAL A 7 0.86 -5.07 -4.42
N VAL A 8 0.56 -4.27 -3.42
CA VAL A 8 1.41 -3.15 -3.04
C VAL A 8 2.12 -3.52 -1.75
N SER A 9 3.44 -3.58 -1.82
CA SER A 9 4.26 -3.89 -0.65
C SER A 9 4.83 -2.59 -0.10
N ILE A 10 4.66 -2.39 1.20
CA ILE A 10 4.99 -1.13 1.85
C ILE A 10 5.92 -1.40 3.01
N ILE A 11 7.04 -0.69 3.06
CA ILE A 11 7.94 -0.73 4.20
C ILE A 11 7.88 0.64 4.87
N VAL A 12 7.54 0.64 6.15
CA VAL A 12 7.36 1.85 6.93
C VAL A 12 8.56 1.96 7.88
N GLU A 13 9.41 2.95 7.63
CA GLU A 13 10.63 3.14 8.42
C GLU A 13 10.46 4.20 9.52
N GLU A 14 9.37 4.97 9.46
CA GLU A 14 9.06 5.96 10.49
C GLU A 14 7.65 5.70 11.01
N ILE A 15 7.55 5.49 12.30
CA ILE A 15 6.28 5.10 12.91
C ILE A 15 5.21 6.18 12.74
N GLU A 16 5.64 7.44 12.64
CA GLU A 16 4.70 8.54 12.45
C GLU A 16 3.92 8.43 11.14
N ALA A 17 4.46 7.71 10.18
CA ALA A 17 3.80 7.54 8.88
C ALA A 17 2.61 6.60 8.95
N THR A 18 2.50 5.79 10.01
CA THR A 18 1.47 4.77 10.09
C THR A 18 0.07 5.34 9.99
N ALA A 19 -0.19 6.43 10.69
CA ALA A 19 -1.52 7.04 10.68
C ALA A 19 -1.88 7.56 9.29
N VAL A 20 -0.92 8.18 8.60
CA VAL A 20 -1.14 8.68 7.25
C VAL A 20 -1.41 7.53 6.29
N ILE A 21 -0.64 6.45 6.41
CA ILE A 21 -0.83 5.27 5.57
C ILE A 21 -2.21 4.68 5.78
N ASN A 22 -2.62 4.50 7.04
CA ASN A 22 -3.92 3.92 7.33
C ASN A 22 -5.06 4.78 6.80
N SER A 23 -4.93 6.10 6.92
CA SER A 23 -5.92 7.02 6.40
C SER A 23 -6.02 6.91 4.89
N LEU A 24 -4.88 6.82 4.22
CA LEU A 24 -4.83 6.68 2.77
C LEU A 24 -5.44 5.36 2.32
N LEU A 25 -5.09 4.27 2.99
CA LEU A 25 -5.65 2.97 2.64
C LEU A 25 -7.15 2.94 2.86
N HIS A 26 -7.64 3.65 3.86
CA HIS A 26 -9.07 3.76 4.10
C HIS A 26 -9.79 4.42 2.91
N GLU A 27 -9.17 5.45 2.34
CA GLU A 27 -9.75 6.11 1.15
C GLU A 27 -9.91 5.15 -0.03
N TYR A 28 -9.02 4.19 -0.13
CA TYR A 28 -9.05 3.22 -1.24
C TYR A 28 -9.70 1.91 -0.83
N GLY A 29 -10.41 1.90 0.31
CA GLY A 29 -10.94 0.69 0.88
C GLY A 29 -11.83 -0.12 -0.04
N GLN A 30 -12.60 0.56 -0.90
CA GLN A 30 -13.51 -0.15 -1.80
C GLN A 30 -12.76 -1.01 -2.82
N TYR A 31 -11.49 -0.73 -3.04
CA TYR A 31 -10.68 -1.50 -3.99
C TYR A 31 -9.82 -2.56 -3.31
N ILE A 32 -9.74 -2.53 -1.99
CA ILE A 32 -8.84 -3.42 -1.26
C ILE A 32 -9.54 -4.74 -0.98
N VAL A 33 -8.93 -5.83 -1.48
CA VAL A 33 -9.42 -7.18 -1.27
C VAL A 33 -8.97 -7.71 0.08
N GLY A 34 -7.76 -7.34 0.48
CA GLY A 34 -7.22 -7.77 1.75
C GLY A 34 -5.92 -7.05 2.04
N ARG A 35 -5.51 -7.08 3.29
CA ARG A 35 -4.24 -6.49 3.68
C ARG A 35 -3.67 -7.24 4.86
N MET A 36 -2.36 -7.17 5.01
CA MET A 36 -1.66 -7.81 6.10
C MET A 36 -0.59 -6.85 6.59
N GLY A 37 -0.50 -6.72 7.91
CA GLY A 37 0.51 -5.88 8.51
C GLY A 37 1.38 -6.68 9.45
N LEU A 38 2.67 -6.41 9.43
CA LEU A 38 3.62 -7.09 10.29
C LEU A 38 4.54 -6.05 10.92
N PRO A 39 4.28 -5.66 12.18
CA PRO A 39 5.24 -4.79 12.86
C PRO A 39 6.48 -5.59 13.24
N TYR A 40 7.64 -5.09 12.86
CA TYR A 40 8.89 -5.78 13.15
C TYR A 40 9.72 -4.89 14.07
N ARG A 41 9.50 -5.04 15.34
CA ARG A 41 10.04 -4.11 16.35
C ARG A 41 11.56 -4.14 16.45
N GLU A 42 12.16 -5.31 16.22
CA GLU A 42 13.59 -5.45 16.29
C GLU A 42 14.33 -4.54 15.32
N LYS A 43 13.71 -4.27 14.18
CA LYS A 43 14.29 -3.38 13.17
C LYS A 43 13.67 -2.01 13.18
N GLY A 44 12.66 -1.79 14.01
CA GLY A 44 11.96 -0.51 14.06
C GLY A 44 11.17 -0.19 12.81
N ILE A 45 10.72 -1.21 12.10
CA ILE A 45 9.96 -1.02 10.86
C ILE A 45 8.63 -1.76 10.94
N SER A 46 7.73 -1.39 10.04
CA SER A 46 6.50 -2.14 9.81
C SER A 46 6.42 -2.49 8.34
N ILE A 47 5.86 -3.66 8.06
CA ILE A 47 5.69 -4.14 6.71
C ILE A 47 4.19 -4.31 6.46
N ILE A 48 3.69 -3.73 5.38
CA ILE A 48 2.27 -3.84 5.04
C ILE A 48 2.16 -4.34 3.62
N SER A 49 1.30 -5.32 3.41
CA SER A 49 1.02 -5.84 2.10
C SER A 49 -0.46 -5.66 1.82
N VAL A 50 -0.79 -5.06 0.69
CA VAL A 50 -2.17 -4.73 0.34
C VAL A 50 -2.48 -5.32 -1.02
N VAL A 51 -3.61 -6.03 -1.10
CA VAL A 51 -4.06 -6.61 -2.36
C VAL A 51 -5.22 -5.77 -2.87
N LEU A 52 -5.13 -5.33 -4.11
CA LEU A 52 -6.13 -4.48 -4.73
C LEU A 52 -6.72 -5.15 -5.96
N ASP A 53 -8.01 -4.92 -6.15
CA ASP A 53 -8.70 -5.25 -7.40
C ASP A 53 -9.25 -3.93 -7.91
N ALA A 54 -8.55 -3.32 -8.86
CA ALA A 54 -8.83 -1.94 -9.21
C ALA A 54 -8.34 -1.63 -10.63
N PRO A 55 -8.91 -0.57 -11.24
CA PRO A 55 -8.33 -0.07 -12.48
C PRO A 55 -6.88 0.35 -12.25
N GLY A 56 -6.06 0.24 -13.30
CA GLY A 56 -4.64 0.52 -13.17
C GLY A 56 -4.33 1.93 -12.68
N ASP A 57 -5.12 2.91 -13.10
CA ASP A 57 -4.88 4.29 -12.69
C ASP A 57 -5.15 4.50 -11.19
N VAL A 58 -6.09 3.74 -10.63
CA VAL A 58 -6.36 3.82 -9.19
C VAL A 58 -5.17 3.27 -8.42
N THR A 59 -4.66 2.11 -8.84
CA THR A 59 -3.51 1.51 -8.18
C THR A 59 -2.28 2.41 -8.28
N SER A 60 -2.05 3.00 -9.46
CA SER A 60 -0.93 3.91 -9.64
C SER A 60 -1.05 5.15 -8.75
N SER A 61 -2.26 5.66 -8.61
CA SER A 61 -2.50 6.81 -7.76
C SER A 61 -2.16 6.50 -6.31
N LEU A 62 -2.63 5.36 -5.83
CA LEU A 62 -2.32 4.94 -4.45
C LEU A 62 -0.82 4.77 -4.25
N SER A 63 -0.18 4.06 -5.17
CA SER A 63 1.25 3.80 -5.09
C SER A 63 2.05 5.11 -5.07
N GLY A 64 1.66 6.06 -5.92
CA GLY A 64 2.32 7.36 -5.97
C GLY A 64 2.17 8.14 -4.67
N LYS A 65 0.98 8.13 -4.11
CA LYS A 65 0.75 8.83 -2.83
C LYS A 65 1.53 8.20 -1.69
N LEU A 66 1.59 6.86 -1.67
CA LEU A 66 2.37 6.16 -0.65
C LEU A 66 3.85 6.51 -0.75
N GLY A 67 4.37 6.58 -1.97
CA GLY A 67 5.77 6.87 -2.18
C GLY A 67 6.16 8.29 -1.78
N MET A 68 5.21 9.18 -1.63
CA MET A 68 5.48 10.55 -1.22
C MET A 68 5.52 10.75 0.28
N ILE A 69 5.15 9.73 1.05
CA ILE A 69 5.16 9.82 2.50
C ILE A 69 6.58 9.59 3.01
N LYS A 70 7.07 10.51 3.84
CA LYS A 70 8.41 10.39 4.39
C LYS A 70 8.54 9.10 5.20
N GLY A 71 9.62 8.35 4.97
CA GLY A 71 9.88 7.12 5.70
C GLY A 71 9.12 5.92 5.18
N VAL A 72 8.54 6.04 3.98
CA VAL A 72 7.74 4.96 3.40
C VAL A 72 8.33 4.57 2.05
N LYS A 73 8.48 3.28 1.84
CA LYS A 73 8.87 2.73 0.55
C LYS A 73 7.77 1.79 0.08
N ALA A 74 7.36 1.93 -1.16
CA ALA A 74 6.28 1.13 -1.70
C ALA A 74 6.63 0.62 -3.09
N LYS A 75 6.27 -0.62 -3.36
CA LYS A 75 6.43 -1.24 -4.65
C LYS A 75 5.17 -1.97 -5.01
N THR A 76 4.82 -1.93 -6.28
CA THR A 76 3.59 -2.55 -6.78
C THR A 76 3.91 -3.61 -7.81
N ILE A 77 3.24 -4.74 -7.68
CA ILE A 77 3.28 -5.81 -8.67
C ILE A 77 1.86 -6.00 -9.15
N THR A 78 1.67 -5.98 -10.46
CA THR A 78 0.34 -6.11 -11.05
C THR A 78 0.28 -7.37 -11.89
N ALA A 79 -0.80 -8.12 -11.71
CA ALA A 79 -1.02 -9.34 -12.47
C ALA A 79 -1.22 -8.99 -13.93
N LYS A 80 -0.66 -9.82 -14.77
CA LYS A 80 -0.84 -9.69 -16.20
C LYS A 80 -2.14 -10.35 -16.58
N GLN A 81 -2.93 -9.68 -17.32
CA GLN A 81 -4.18 -10.27 -17.66
C GLN A 81 -4.76 -9.77 -18.93
#